data_9ab374e50c9ae59c519b51554f9d3055
#
_entry.id   9ab374e50c9ae59c519b51554f9d3055
#
_cell.length_a   1.000
_cell.length_b   1.000
_cell.length_c   1.000
_cell.angle_alpha   90.00
_cell.angle_beta   90.00
_cell.angle_gamma   90.00
#
_symmetry.space_group_name_H-M   'P 1'
#
loop_
_entity.id
_entity.type
_entity.pdbx_description
1 polymer ?
#
loop_
_entity_poly.entity_id
_entity_poly.type
_entity_poly.pdbx_seq_one_letter_code
_entity_poly.pdbx_strand_id
1 'polypeptide(L)'
;VTLFDLKTQRLSFIEGKDEQGRPLNTESDFFAFEDRNDILWVHPKGGGFSYFDSQNRRLIPFNTTEQPVKWKSNDRCFAAFVDKQGNLWMSTQLNRLKRITFIPDKFHIYTPAPQDVELPDNEIRALYIDKKQRIWTGSRDMNVSIYDARLRLLKRMKWGKVYAIMQDSAGVYWISTKGQGLIKAIETSQGNFKLQHFKHKADDPYSLSNDNIYFTFQDSRQRLWVATYGGGLNLIETMPDGTLRFINHRNLLKRYPISHFYKVRHITEDNQGRIWVSTTAGILQFKVSFHCPEEIDFHSICREQGNVNSLSNNDVQMIQCMDNGKIFAITYGGGLNELSPMGLHSYQCKSFTQKNGLISDIIYSMHEDKQGNLWLVTGGGLVKFVASAEQIQYPSEHIAFNMHFSEGVG
;
A
#
# COMPACT_ATOMS: atom_id res chain seq x y z
N VAL A 1 0.45 -41.55 11.52
CA VAL A 1 -0.52 -41.10 12.55
C VAL A 1 -1.66 -42.11 12.61
N THR A 2 -2.06 -42.51 13.82
CA THR A 2 -3.16 -43.46 14.02
C THR A 2 -4.39 -42.69 14.50
N LEU A 3 -5.49 -42.84 13.80
CA LEU A 3 -6.79 -42.29 14.17
C LEU A 3 -7.65 -43.38 14.80
N PHE A 4 -8.18 -43.11 15.99
CA PHE A 4 -9.18 -43.96 16.63
C PHE A 4 -10.55 -43.31 16.52
N ASP A 5 -11.45 -43.96 15.79
CA ASP A 5 -12.83 -43.49 15.66
C ASP A 5 -13.64 -43.93 16.88
N LEU A 6 -14.05 -42.98 17.70
CA LEU A 6 -14.79 -43.23 18.93
C LEU A 6 -16.18 -43.83 18.72
N LYS A 7 -16.81 -43.60 17.56
CA LYS A 7 -18.14 -44.14 17.25
C LYS A 7 -18.08 -45.57 16.76
N THR A 8 -17.13 -45.86 15.89
CA THR A 8 -16.99 -47.21 15.29
C THR A 8 -15.99 -48.08 16.02
N GLN A 9 -15.25 -47.55 16.99
CA GLN A 9 -14.18 -48.18 17.74
C GLN A 9 -13.10 -48.83 16.83
N ARG A 10 -12.86 -48.25 15.66
CA ARG A 10 -11.88 -48.74 14.69
C ARG A 10 -10.64 -47.87 14.68
N LEU A 11 -9.50 -48.52 14.52
CA LEU A 11 -8.22 -47.89 14.25
C LEU A 11 -8.02 -47.76 12.74
N SER A 12 -7.56 -46.62 12.28
CA SER A 12 -7.12 -46.41 10.92
C SER A 12 -5.76 -45.69 10.90
N PHE A 13 -4.90 -46.12 9.98
CA PHE A 13 -3.60 -45.48 9.79
C PHE A 13 -3.70 -44.43 8.71
N ILE A 14 -3.16 -43.24 9.03
CA ILE A 14 -3.11 -42.11 8.09
C ILE A 14 -1.66 -41.98 7.68
N GLU A 15 -1.40 -42.20 6.38
CA GLU A 15 -0.10 -41.95 5.79
C GLU A 15 0.06 -40.47 5.51
N GLY A 16 1.15 -39.88 5.96
CA GLY A 16 1.57 -38.55 5.60
C GLY A 16 2.82 -38.60 4.72
N LYS A 17 2.98 -37.65 3.84
CA LYS A 17 4.18 -37.46 3.04
C LYS A 17 4.82 -36.09 3.35
N ASP A 18 6.15 -36.01 3.31
CA ASP A 18 6.87 -34.76 3.41
C ASP A 18 6.74 -33.93 2.13
N GLU A 19 7.33 -32.75 2.12
CA GLU A 19 7.33 -31.84 0.96
C GLU A 19 7.97 -32.46 -0.31
N GLN A 20 8.78 -33.49 -0.15
CA GLN A 20 9.41 -34.22 -1.25
C GLN A 20 8.65 -35.50 -1.62
N GLY A 21 7.46 -35.72 -1.04
CA GLY A 21 6.64 -36.89 -1.31
C GLY A 21 7.09 -38.16 -0.62
N ARG A 22 8.06 -38.12 0.30
CA ARG A 22 8.53 -39.27 1.08
C ARG A 22 7.59 -39.52 2.25
N PRO A 23 7.36 -40.78 2.67
CA PRO A 23 6.56 -41.08 3.84
C PRO A 23 7.11 -40.33 5.06
N LEU A 24 6.23 -39.71 5.85
CA LEU A 24 6.60 -39.15 7.14
C LEU A 24 7.12 -40.27 8.02
N ASN A 25 8.28 -40.10 8.65
CA ASN A 25 8.85 -41.08 9.54
C ASN A 25 7.93 -41.28 10.75
N THR A 26 7.27 -42.41 10.83
CA THR A 26 6.25 -42.74 11.84
C THR A 26 6.83 -43.31 13.14
N GLU A 27 8.16 -43.49 13.21
CA GLU A 27 8.84 -44.01 14.42
C GLU A 27 9.14 -42.92 15.45
N SER A 28 8.81 -41.67 15.17
CA SER A 28 9.10 -40.54 16.06
C SER A 28 7.84 -39.95 16.68
N ASP A 29 7.98 -39.41 17.90
CA ASP A 29 6.92 -38.65 18.58
C ASP A 29 6.37 -37.54 17.66
N PHE A 30 5.09 -37.22 17.78
CA PHE A 30 4.45 -36.13 17.09
C PHE A 30 3.59 -35.31 18.06
N PHE A 31 3.36 -34.06 17.73
CA PHE A 31 2.37 -33.22 18.38
C PHE A 31 1.15 -33.08 17.48
N ALA A 32 -0.03 -33.21 18.07
CA ALA A 32 -1.29 -32.89 17.40
C ALA A 32 -2.04 -31.87 18.25
N PHE A 33 -2.64 -30.89 17.60
CA PHE A 33 -3.46 -29.87 18.26
C PHE A 33 -4.50 -29.35 17.28
N GLU A 34 -5.60 -28.87 17.81
CA GLU A 34 -6.69 -28.27 17.06
C GLU A 34 -6.61 -26.75 17.19
N ASP A 35 -6.71 -26.05 16.06
CA ASP A 35 -6.74 -24.61 16.06
C ASP A 35 -8.17 -24.07 16.27
N ARG A 36 -8.35 -22.75 16.31
CA ARG A 36 -9.65 -22.11 16.50
C ARG A 36 -10.62 -22.28 15.32
N ASN A 37 -10.15 -22.81 14.20
CA ASN A 37 -10.97 -23.07 13.02
C ASN A 37 -11.31 -24.56 12.90
N ASP A 38 -11.15 -25.33 13.99
CA ASP A 38 -11.37 -26.77 14.08
C ASP A 38 -10.48 -27.59 13.11
N ILE A 39 -9.30 -27.02 12.77
CA ILE A 39 -8.33 -27.72 11.93
C ILE A 39 -7.35 -28.48 12.82
N LEU A 40 -7.26 -29.81 12.63
CA LEU A 40 -6.30 -30.62 13.31
C LEU A 40 -4.93 -30.55 12.62
N TRP A 41 -3.97 -30.01 13.34
CA TRP A 41 -2.58 -29.91 12.93
C TRP A 41 -1.74 -31.04 13.53
N VAL A 42 -0.79 -31.53 12.74
CA VAL A 42 0.15 -32.57 13.16
C VAL A 42 1.57 -32.10 12.84
N HIS A 43 2.43 -32.15 13.83
CA HIS A 43 3.86 -31.86 13.69
C HIS A 43 4.67 -33.09 14.09
N PRO A 44 5.18 -33.89 13.13
CA PRO A 44 6.07 -35.01 13.44
C PRO A 44 7.42 -34.47 13.92
N LYS A 45 8.04 -35.18 14.84
CA LYS A 45 9.37 -34.89 15.37
C LYS A 45 10.40 -34.97 14.24
N GLY A 46 10.96 -33.81 13.86
CA GLY A 46 11.93 -33.72 12.76
C GLY A 46 11.32 -33.51 11.36
N GLY A 47 10.03 -33.25 11.25
CA GLY A 47 9.32 -32.91 10.01
C GLY A 47 8.46 -31.67 10.15
N GLY A 48 8.04 -31.06 9.04
CA GLY A 48 7.20 -29.85 9.00
C GLY A 48 5.81 -30.03 9.59
N PHE A 49 4.97 -29.00 9.45
CA PHE A 49 3.56 -29.09 9.83
C PHE A 49 2.73 -29.73 8.72
N SER A 50 1.74 -30.50 9.12
CA SER A 50 0.69 -31.00 8.25
C SER A 50 -0.66 -30.75 8.91
N TYR A 51 -1.69 -30.50 8.12
CA TYR A 51 -3.06 -30.46 8.63
C TYR A 51 -3.85 -31.69 8.14
N PHE A 52 -4.83 -32.10 8.93
CA PHE A 52 -5.65 -33.25 8.61
C PHE A 52 -6.86 -32.84 7.75
N ASP A 53 -6.89 -33.32 6.52
CA ASP A 53 -8.04 -33.24 5.62
C ASP A 53 -9.04 -34.34 6.00
N SER A 54 -10.09 -33.94 6.69
CA SER A 54 -11.12 -34.90 7.19
C SER A 54 -11.95 -35.51 6.05
N GLN A 55 -12.09 -34.84 4.91
CA GLN A 55 -12.87 -35.34 3.77
C GLN A 55 -12.13 -36.48 3.04
N ASN A 56 -10.83 -36.27 2.80
CA ASN A 56 -9.99 -37.24 2.10
C ASN A 56 -9.22 -38.16 3.06
N ARG A 57 -9.35 -37.97 4.36
CA ARG A 57 -8.70 -38.73 5.45
C ARG A 57 -7.18 -38.86 5.26
N ARG A 58 -6.53 -37.72 4.94
CA ARG A 58 -5.09 -37.67 4.70
C ARG A 58 -4.46 -36.45 5.39
N LEU A 59 -3.15 -36.55 5.67
CA LEU A 59 -2.37 -35.42 6.10
C LEU A 59 -1.86 -34.64 4.86
N ILE A 60 -2.15 -33.37 4.85
CA ILE A 60 -1.66 -32.46 3.80
C ILE A 60 -0.50 -31.67 4.40
N PRO A 61 0.71 -31.75 3.80
CA PRO A 61 1.83 -30.94 4.24
C PRO A 61 1.50 -29.45 4.11
N PHE A 62 1.79 -28.69 5.14
CA PHE A 62 1.71 -27.24 5.10
C PHE A 62 2.93 -26.72 4.35
N ASN A 63 2.74 -26.45 3.07
CA ASN A 63 3.80 -25.99 2.19
C ASN A 63 3.95 -24.49 2.32
N THR A 64 5.08 -24.04 2.84
CA THR A 64 5.42 -22.62 2.98
C THR A 64 5.96 -21.99 1.69
N THR A 65 5.92 -22.68 0.55
CA THR A 65 6.45 -22.20 -0.72
C THR A 65 5.70 -20.99 -1.28
N GLU A 66 4.46 -20.76 -0.86
CA GLU A 66 3.66 -19.58 -1.22
C GLU A 66 3.81 -18.42 -0.22
N GLN A 67 4.52 -18.63 0.88
CA GLN A 67 4.73 -17.58 1.89
C GLN A 67 6.22 -17.19 1.96
N PRO A 68 6.54 -15.90 2.16
CA PRO A 68 7.92 -15.39 2.15
C PRO A 68 8.80 -15.86 3.31
N VAL A 69 8.31 -16.76 4.12
CA VAL A 69 9.03 -17.27 5.28
C VAL A 69 9.60 -18.63 4.95
N LYS A 70 10.91 -18.71 4.81
CA LYS A 70 11.65 -19.98 4.76
C LYS A 70 11.52 -20.69 6.11
N TRP A 71 10.42 -21.41 6.31
CA TRP A 71 10.27 -22.32 7.42
C TRP A 71 11.27 -23.47 7.23
N LYS A 72 12.35 -23.48 8.00
CA LYS A 72 13.21 -24.67 8.06
C LYS A 72 12.49 -25.73 8.87
N SER A 73 11.87 -26.67 8.16
CA SER A 73 11.03 -27.72 8.71
C SER A 73 11.74 -28.75 9.59
N ASN A 74 13.08 -28.73 9.64
CA ASN A 74 13.89 -29.75 10.29
C ASN A 74 14.27 -29.42 11.74
N ASP A 75 13.66 -28.42 12.35
CA ASP A 75 13.97 -28.04 13.72
C ASP A 75 13.17 -28.89 14.71
N ARG A 76 13.87 -29.66 15.52
CA ARG A 76 13.27 -30.61 16.47
C ARG A 76 12.48 -29.85 17.53
N CYS A 77 11.19 -30.13 17.65
CA CYS A 77 10.33 -29.58 18.69
C CYS A 77 10.42 -30.40 19.96
N PHE A 78 10.66 -29.74 21.11
CA PHE A 78 10.72 -30.40 22.42
C PHE A 78 9.41 -30.32 23.19
N ALA A 79 8.69 -29.21 23.04
CA ALA A 79 7.40 -28.96 23.67
C ALA A 79 6.56 -28.02 22.83
N ALA A 80 5.25 -28.21 22.86
CA ALA A 80 4.29 -27.31 22.22
C ALA A 80 3.02 -27.19 23.08
N PHE A 81 2.40 -26.02 23.09
CA PHE A 81 1.09 -25.80 23.69
C PHE A 81 0.35 -24.69 22.96
N VAL A 82 -0.98 -24.72 23.02
CA VAL A 82 -1.84 -23.67 22.47
C VAL A 82 -2.32 -22.79 23.62
N ASP A 83 -2.11 -21.48 23.51
CA ASP A 83 -2.56 -20.51 24.51
C ASP A 83 -4.06 -20.21 24.39
N LYS A 84 -4.61 -19.45 25.36
CA LYS A 84 -6.03 -19.07 25.37
C LYS A 84 -6.43 -18.19 24.18
N GLN A 85 -5.47 -17.54 23.52
CA GLN A 85 -5.67 -16.76 22.31
C GLN A 85 -5.63 -17.60 21.03
N GLY A 86 -5.31 -18.91 21.15
CA GLY A 86 -5.20 -19.83 20.02
C GLY A 86 -3.85 -19.78 19.32
N ASN A 87 -2.83 -19.16 19.91
CA ASN A 87 -1.48 -19.21 19.39
C ASN A 87 -0.80 -20.52 19.81
N LEU A 88 -0.08 -21.15 18.88
CA LEU A 88 0.80 -22.28 19.19
C LEU A 88 2.16 -21.75 19.61
N TRP A 89 2.60 -22.16 20.79
CA TRP A 89 3.95 -21.92 21.29
C TRP A 89 4.76 -23.20 21.18
N MET A 90 5.97 -23.11 20.66
CA MET A 90 6.86 -24.25 20.45
C MET A 90 8.26 -23.92 20.97
N SER A 91 8.83 -24.84 21.75
CA SER A 91 10.26 -24.87 22.09
C SER A 91 10.98 -25.75 21.08
N THR A 92 12.00 -25.20 20.40
CA THR A 92 12.72 -25.92 19.36
C THR A 92 14.23 -25.93 19.63
N GLN A 93 14.92 -26.91 19.05
CA GLN A 93 16.35 -27.14 19.30
C GLN A 93 17.24 -26.01 18.81
N LEU A 94 16.98 -25.50 17.60
CA LEU A 94 17.83 -24.54 16.94
C LEU A 94 17.34 -23.09 17.09
N ASN A 95 16.02 -22.89 17.15
CA ASN A 95 15.39 -21.56 17.09
C ASN A 95 14.62 -21.21 18.38
N ARG A 96 14.99 -21.77 19.52
CA ARG A 96 14.47 -21.43 20.86
C ARG A 96 12.95 -21.49 20.97
N LEU A 97 12.27 -20.38 21.35
CA LEU A 97 10.82 -20.32 21.52
C LEU A 97 10.19 -19.68 20.28
N LYS A 98 9.21 -20.37 19.68
CA LYS A 98 8.43 -19.88 18.53
C LYS A 98 6.97 -19.70 18.93
N ARG A 99 6.36 -18.63 18.47
CA ARG A 99 4.92 -18.43 18.54
C ARG A 99 4.35 -18.48 17.12
N ILE A 100 3.36 -19.32 16.91
CA ILE A 100 2.65 -19.46 15.63
C ILE A 100 1.19 -19.07 15.89
N THR A 101 0.68 -18.14 15.14
CA THR A 101 -0.72 -17.71 15.20
C THR A 101 -1.43 -18.21 13.96
N PHE A 102 -2.49 -19.00 14.12
CA PHE A 102 -3.31 -19.51 13.03
C PHE A 102 -4.44 -18.54 12.74
N ILE A 103 -4.46 -18.04 11.52
CA ILE A 103 -5.43 -17.03 11.13
C ILE A 103 -5.99 -17.40 9.78
N PRO A 104 -7.34 -17.33 9.61
CA PRO A 104 -7.92 -17.43 8.28
C PRO A 104 -7.35 -16.35 7.39
N ASP A 105 -6.85 -16.73 6.23
CA ASP A 105 -6.33 -15.83 5.21
C ASP A 105 -7.44 -14.88 4.77
N LYS A 106 -7.49 -13.70 5.41
CA LYS A 106 -8.36 -12.59 4.96
C LYS A 106 -7.74 -11.82 3.81
N PHE A 107 -6.46 -12.08 3.53
CA PHE A 107 -5.68 -11.37 2.52
C PHE A 107 -4.89 -12.36 1.67
N HIS A 108 -4.94 -12.16 0.36
CA HIS A 108 -4.09 -12.87 -0.59
C HIS A 108 -2.90 -11.97 -0.96
N ILE A 109 -1.68 -12.50 -0.80
CA ILE A 109 -0.47 -11.83 -1.26
C ILE A 109 -0.25 -12.21 -2.72
N TYR A 110 -0.20 -11.20 -3.59
CA TYR A 110 0.15 -11.38 -4.98
C TYR A 110 1.52 -10.76 -5.26
N THR A 111 2.44 -11.56 -5.77
CA THR A 111 3.77 -11.13 -6.17
C THR A 111 3.90 -11.19 -7.69
N PRO A 112 4.15 -10.06 -8.38
CA PRO A 112 4.34 -10.05 -9.84
C PRO A 112 5.49 -10.91 -10.35
N ALA A 113 6.50 -11.16 -9.50
CA ALA A 113 7.61 -12.07 -9.75
C ALA A 113 7.70 -13.10 -8.60
N PRO A 114 6.93 -14.21 -8.66
CA PRO A 114 6.80 -15.14 -7.53
C PRO A 114 8.06 -15.95 -7.22
N GLN A 115 9.03 -16.03 -8.14
CA GLN A 115 10.26 -16.81 -7.95
C GLN A 115 11.19 -16.20 -6.89
N ASP A 116 11.11 -14.89 -6.67
CA ASP A 116 11.93 -14.19 -5.69
C ASP A 116 11.21 -12.92 -5.22
N VAL A 117 10.80 -12.89 -3.97
CA VAL A 117 10.07 -11.76 -3.36
C VAL A 117 10.93 -10.49 -3.20
N GLU A 118 12.25 -10.62 -3.22
CA GLU A 118 13.19 -9.50 -3.11
C GLU A 118 13.46 -8.81 -4.46
N LEU A 119 12.93 -9.35 -5.56
CA LEU A 119 13.12 -8.73 -6.87
C LEU A 119 12.49 -7.32 -6.91
N PRO A 120 13.16 -6.35 -7.54
CA PRO A 120 12.64 -4.98 -7.69
C PRO A 120 11.26 -4.90 -8.36
N ASP A 121 10.88 -5.91 -9.14
CA ASP A 121 9.55 -6.04 -9.76
C ASP A 121 8.42 -6.21 -8.72
N ASN A 122 8.72 -6.77 -7.55
CA ASN A 122 7.78 -6.93 -6.45
C ASN A 122 7.64 -5.65 -5.60
N GLU A 123 8.49 -4.64 -5.80
CA GLU A 123 8.32 -3.33 -5.17
C GLU A 123 7.35 -2.47 -6.01
N ILE A 124 6.05 -2.66 -5.77
CA ILE A 124 4.99 -1.92 -6.44
C ILE A 124 4.86 -0.53 -5.81
N ARG A 125 4.98 0.51 -6.64
CA ARG A 125 4.88 1.92 -6.23
C ARG A 125 3.64 2.62 -6.76
N ALA A 126 3.09 2.14 -7.86
CA ALA A 126 1.84 2.63 -8.44
C ALA A 126 0.85 1.49 -8.59
N LEU A 127 -0.37 1.72 -8.17
CA LEU A 127 -1.51 0.81 -8.33
C LEU A 127 -2.69 1.63 -8.82
N TYR A 128 -3.33 1.19 -9.89
CA TYR A 128 -4.48 1.89 -10.47
C TYR A 128 -5.46 0.88 -11.10
N ILE A 129 -6.75 1.13 -10.92
CA ILE A 129 -7.81 0.36 -11.60
C ILE A 129 -8.45 1.27 -12.64
N ASP A 130 -8.38 0.88 -13.90
CA ASP A 130 -8.91 1.67 -15.00
C ASP A 130 -10.41 1.48 -15.20
N LYS A 131 -11.01 2.30 -16.11
CA LYS A 131 -12.44 2.23 -16.43
C LYS A 131 -12.88 0.87 -17.01
N LYS A 132 -11.92 0.06 -17.51
CA LYS A 132 -12.16 -1.32 -18.00
C LYS A 132 -11.95 -2.38 -16.91
N GLN A 133 -11.82 -1.97 -15.64
CA GLN A 133 -11.57 -2.83 -14.49
C GLN A 133 -10.24 -3.64 -14.61
N ARG A 134 -9.27 -3.13 -15.37
CA ARG A 134 -7.93 -3.69 -15.42
C ARG A 134 -7.09 -3.09 -14.31
N ILE A 135 -6.25 -3.92 -13.72
CA ILE A 135 -5.35 -3.52 -12.64
C ILE A 135 -3.99 -3.17 -13.26
N TRP A 136 -3.56 -1.95 -13.05
CA TRP A 136 -2.27 -1.43 -13.50
C TRP A 136 -1.32 -1.34 -12.33
N THR A 137 -0.11 -1.85 -12.49
CA THR A 137 0.95 -1.72 -11.49
C THR A 137 2.18 -1.07 -12.11
N GLY A 138 2.85 -0.23 -11.32
CA GLY A 138 4.16 0.32 -11.65
C GLY A 138 5.19 -0.16 -10.63
N SER A 139 6.24 -0.83 -11.08
CA SER A 139 7.30 -1.35 -10.22
C SER A 139 8.56 -0.48 -10.20
N ARG A 140 9.42 -0.73 -9.22
CA ARG A 140 10.74 -0.10 -9.13
C ARG A 140 11.66 -0.46 -10.29
N ASP A 141 11.49 -1.65 -10.89
CA ASP A 141 12.28 -2.15 -12.01
C ASP A 141 11.83 -1.62 -13.38
N MET A 142 11.19 -0.44 -13.38
CA MET A 142 10.77 0.27 -14.60
C MET A 142 9.63 -0.41 -15.38
N ASN A 143 9.01 -1.46 -14.84
CA ASN A 143 7.90 -2.15 -15.48
C ASN A 143 6.56 -1.55 -15.12
N VAL A 144 5.72 -1.37 -16.14
CA VAL A 144 4.27 -1.20 -16.00
C VAL A 144 3.61 -2.50 -16.44
N SER A 145 2.81 -3.08 -15.57
CA SER A 145 2.08 -4.31 -15.87
C SER A 145 0.58 -4.07 -15.77
N ILE A 146 -0.16 -4.68 -16.69
CA ILE A 146 -1.62 -4.62 -16.76
C ILE A 146 -2.14 -6.03 -16.53
N TYR A 147 -3.09 -6.17 -15.61
CA TYR A 147 -3.73 -7.43 -15.25
C TYR A 147 -5.24 -7.32 -15.45
N ASP A 148 -5.90 -8.45 -15.66
CA ASP A 148 -7.35 -8.53 -15.57
C ASP A 148 -7.84 -8.58 -14.11
N ALA A 149 -9.16 -8.58 -13.91
CA ALA A 149 -9.75 -8.63 -12.58
C ALA A 149 -9.44 -9.94 -11.79
N ARG A 150 -8.88 -10.97 -12.45
CA ARG A 150 -8.41 -12.22 -11.83
C ARG A 150 -6.91 -12.26 -11.62
N LEU A 151 -6.25 -11.10 -11.71
CA LEU A 151 -4.80 -10.94 -11.57
C LEU A 151 -3.98 -11.71 -12.63
N ARG A 152 -4.54 -12.06 -13.78
CA ARG A 152 -3.78 -12.65 -14.89
C ARG A 152 -3.10 -11.52 -15.67
N LEU A 153 -1.80 -11.66 -15.90
CA LEU A 153 -1.02 -10.69 -16.64
C LEU A 153 -1.50 -10.60 -18.10
N LEU A 154 -1.92 -9.41 -18.50
CA LEU A 154 -2.33 -9.09 -19.88
C LEU A 154 -1.15 -8.51 -20.68
N LYS A 155 -0.39 -7.60 -20.05
CA LYS A 155 0.72 -6.92 -20.72
C LYS A 155 1.75 -6.40 -19.72
N ARG A 156 3.03 -6.42 -20.12
CA ARG A 156 4.13 -5.79 -19.39
C ARG A 156 4.93 -4.90 -20.34
N MET A 157 5.28 -3.70 -19.88
CA MET A 157 5.94 -2.65 -20.66
C MET A 157 7.00 -1.95 -19.81
N LYS A 158 8.13 -1.55 -20.42
CA LYS A 158 9.20 -0.78 -19.76
C LYS A 158 8.99 0.70 -19.99
N TRP A 159 8.24 1.38 -19.10
CA TRP A 159 7.93 2.81 -19.22
C TRP A 159 8.64 3.70 -18.20
N GLY A 160 9.49 3.14 -17.38
CA GLY A 160 10.25 3.89 -16.37
C GLY A 160 9.82 3.57 -14.95
N LYS A 161 10.50 4.20 -13.98
CA LYS A 161 10.19 4.07 -12.55
C LYS A 161 8.89 4.83 -12.26
N VAL A 162 7.77 4.13 -12.23
CA VAL A 162 6.44 4.72 -12.14
C VAL A 162 6.03 4.93 -10.68
N TYR A 163 5.53 6.13 -10.38
CA TYR A 163 5.07 6.53 -9.04
C TYR A 163 3.55 6.68 -8.96
N ALA A 164 2.90 7.06 -10.06
CA ALA A 164 1.45 7.09 -10.16
C ALA A 164 0.98 6.81 -11.58
N ILE A 165 -0.21 6.29 -11.69
CA ILE A 165 -0.94 6.05 -12.95
C ILE A 165 -2.34 6.59 -12.76
N MET A 166 -2.86 7.35 -13.71
CA MET A 166 -4.26 7.74 -13.75
C MET A 166 -4.81 7.70 -15.17
N GLN A 167 -6.10 7.53 -15.30
CA GLN A 167 -6.84 7.68 -16.56
C GLN A 167 -7.75 8.90 -16.43
N ASP A 168 -7.61 9.85 -17.35
CA ASP A 168 -8.46 11.04 -17.35
C ASP A 168 -9.90 10.75 -17.87
N SER A 169 -10.73 11.77 -17.85
CA SER A 169 -12.13 11.66 -18.32
C SER A 169 -12.23 11.27 -19.79
N ALA A 170 -11.26 11.67 -20.62
CA ALA A 170 -11.17 11.33 -22.03
C ALA A 170 -10.63 9.90 -22.30
N GLY A 171 -10.23 9.19 -21.24
CA GLY A 171 -9.70 7.82 -21.35
C GLY A 171 -8.21 7.74 -21.64
N VAL A 172 -7.48 8.86 -21.59
CA VAL A 172 -6.04 8.93 -21.76
C VAL A 172 -5.35 8.56 -20.46
N TYR A 173 -4.31 7.74 -20.53
CA TYR A 173 -3.50 7.39 -19.36
C TYR A 173 -2.33 8.37 -19.19
N TRP A 174 -2.13 8.78 -17.95
CA TRP A 174 -1.03 9.64 -17.53
C TRP A 174 -0.16 8.87 -16.55
N ILE A 175 1.11 8.69 -16.93
CA ILE A 175 2.08 7.88 -16.18
C ILE A 175 3.13 8.82 -15.59
N SER A 176 3.10 8.93 -14.28
CA SER A 176 4.04 9.74 -13.51
C SER A 176 5.32 8.97 -13.25
N THR A 177 6.46 9.46 -13.72
CA THR A 177 7.74 8.74 -13.60
C THR A 177 8.78 9.52 -12.81
N LYS A 178 9.70 8.80 -12.17
CA LYS A 178 10.87 9.39 -11.51
C LYS A 178 12.02 9.51 -12.52
N GLY A 179 12.40 10.74 -12.84
CA GLY A 179 13.56 11.08 -13.68
C GLY A 179 13.35 10.92 -15.18
N GLN A 180 12.11 10.55 -15.62
CA GLN A 180 11.82 10.42 -17.06
C GLN A 180 10.65 11.32 -17.52
N GLY A 181 10.16 12.19 -16.62
CA GLY A 181 9.07 13.11 -16.89
C GLY A 181 7.69 12.43 -16.88
N LEU A 182 6.76 13.01 -17.62
CA LEU A 182 5.37 12.57 -17.72
C LEU A 182 5.14 11.85 -19.05
N ILE A 183 4.45 10.70 -19.01
CA ILE A 183 4.07 9.97 -20.22
C ILE A 183 2.57 10.05 -20.40
N LYS A 184 2.13 10.51 -21.57
CA LYS A 184 0.77 10.41 -22.06
C LYS A 184 0.67 9.16 -22.91
N ALA A 185 -0.24 8.23 -22.53
CA ALA A 185 -0.44 6.98 -23.23
C ALA A 185 -1.89 6.86 -23.71
N ILE A 186 -2.09 6.76 -25.02
CA ILE A 186 -3.39 6.61 -25.67
C ILE A 186 -3.50 5.16 -26.15
N GLU A 187 -4.47 4.42 -25.63
CA GLU A 187 -4.75 3.07 -26.08
C GLU A 187 -5.33 3.09 -27.51
N THR A 188 -4.70 2.34 -28.42
CA THR A 188 -5.07 2.33 -29.84
C THR A 188 -5.92 1.12 -30.18
N SER A 189 -5.39 -0.09 -29.95
CA SER A 189 -6.09 -1.36 -30.20
C SER A 189 -5.56 -2.42 -29.26
N GLN A 190 -6.43 -3.26 -28.72
CA GLN A 190 -6.09 -4.46 -27.94
C GLN A 190 -4.87 -4.34 -27.02
N GLY A 191 -4.79 -3.24 -26.25
CA GLY A 191 -3.71 -3.01 -25.30
C GLY A 191 -2.41 -2.47 -25.91
N ASN A 192 -2.42 -1.98 -27.15
CA ASN A 192 -1.31 -1.20 -27.68
C ASN A 192 -1.49 0.29 -27.34
N PHE A 193 -0.37 1.01 -27.20
CA PHE A 193 -0.39 2.39 -26.74
C PHE A 193 0.47 3.28 -27.65
N LYS A 194 -0.07 4.44 -28.02
CA LYS A 194 0.71 5.54 -28.58
C LYS A 194 1.19 6.38 -27.42
N LEU A 195 2.52 6.55 -27.32
CA LEU A 195 3.16 7.27 -26.22
C LEU A 195 3.62 8.64 -26.68
N GLN A 196 3.47 9.63 -25.77
CA GLN A 196 4.08 10.94 -25.89
C GLN A 196 4.78 11.25 -24.56
N HIS A 197 6.05 11.66 -24.63
CA HIS A 197 6.88 11.93 -23.45
C HIS A 197 7.08 13.44 -23.31
N PHE A 198 6.89 13.92 -22.08
CA PHE A 198 7.13 15.31 -21.70
C PHE A 198 8.23 15.37 -20.67
N LYS A 199 9.20 16.23 -20.90
CA LYS A 199 10.36 16.41 -20.02
C LYS A 199 10.60 17.88 -19.72
N HIS A 200 11.36 18.11 -18.66
CA HIS A 200 11.90 19.42 -18.34
C HIS A 200 12.92 19.84 -19.41
N LYS A 201 12.82 21.10 -19.84
CA LYS A 201 13.79 21.79 -20.68
C LYS A 201 14.14 23.10 -20.03
N ALA A 202 15.43 23.35 -19.85
CA ALA A 202 15.91 24.54 -19.14
C ALA A 202 15.58 25.84 -19.91
N ASP A 203 15.67 25.76 -21.23
CA ASP A 203 15.44 26.84 -22.20
C ASP A 203 13.95 27.08 -22.56
N ASP A 204 13.08 26.16 -22.20
CA ASP A 204 11.63 26.26 -22.45
C ASP A 204 10.86 26.41 -21.12
N PRO A 205 10.41 27.61 -20.77
CA PRO A 205 9.67 27.86 -19.54
C PRO A 205 8.31 27.18 -19.51
N TYR A 206 7.74 26.79 -20.67
CA TYR A 206 6.47 26.08 -20.79
C TYR A 206 6.63 24.55 -20.82
N SER A 207 7.85 24.05 -20.66
CA SER A 207 8.09 22.63 -20.41
C SER A 207 7.79 22.27 -18.94
N LEU A 208 7.80 20.97 -18.60
CA LEU A 208 7.71 20.51 -17.21
C LEU A 208 8.73 21.24 -16.31
N SER A 209 8.33 21.56 -15.10
CA SER A 209 9.22 22.21 -14.12
C SER A 209 10.31 21.27 -13.59
N ASN A 210 10.09 19.95 -13.62
CA ASN A 210 11.02 18.89 -13.16
C ASN A 210 10.63 17.54 -13.74
N ASP A 211 11.60 16.64 -13.94
CA ASP A 211 11.37 15.28 -14.48
C ASP A 211 10.97 14.23 -13.42
N ASN A 212 11.03 14.58 -12.14
CA ASN A 212 10.56 13.69 -11.08
C ASN A 212 9.07 13.93 -10.83
N ILE A 213 8.20 13.18 -11.48
CA ILE A 213 6.76 13.30 -11.32
C ILE A 213 6.30 12.28 -10.27
N TYR A 214 5.61 12.76 -9.24
CA TYR A 214 5.10 11.90 -8.16
C TYR A 214 3.63 11.60 -8.30
N PHE A 215 2.85 12.55 -8.84
CA PHE A 215 1.41 12.38 -8.99
C PHE A 215 0.87 13.21 -10.16
N THR A 216 -0.22 12.74 -10.76
CA THR A 216 -1.01 13.50 -11.73
C THR A 216 -2.48 13.39 -11.33
N PHE A 217 -3.19 14.51 -11.38
CA PHE A 217 -4.56 14.64 -10.89
C PHE A 217 -5.43 15.41 -11.88
N GLN A 218 -6.65 14.95 -12.10
CA GLN A 218 -7.65 15.69 -12.87
C GLN A 218 -8.68 16.30 -11.91
N ASP A 219 -8.83 17.62 -11.94
CA ASP A 219 -9.78 18.35 -11.11
C ASP A 219 -11.22 18.28 -11.65
N SER A 220 -12.20 18.72 -10.86
CA SER A 220 -13.62 18.72 -11.23
C SER A 220 -13.93 19.56 -12.47
N ARG A 221 -13.04 20.46 -12.87
CA ARG A 221 -13.12 21.25 -14.09
C ARG A 221 -12.35 20.64 -15.26
N GLN A 222 -11.98 19.36 -15.13
CA GLN A 222 -11.28 18.56 -16.14
C GLN A 222 -9.86 19.02 -16.45
N ARG A 223 -9.26 19.87 -15.63
CA ARG A 223 -7.88 20.32 -15.77
C ARG A 223 -6.93 19.31 -15.15
N LEU A 224 -5.76 19.15 -15.74
CA LEU A 224 -4.75 18.18 -15.31
C LEU A 224 -3.62 18.88 -14.56
N TRP A 225 -3.41 18.47 -13.33
CA TRP A 225 -2.36 18.94 -12.45
C TRP A 225 -1.25 17.88 -12.31
N VAL A 226 -0.01 18.33 -12.32
CA VAL A 226 1.16 17.45 -12.20
C VAL A 226 2.01 17.87 -11.00
N ALA A 227 2.17 16.96 -10.05
CA ALA A 227 3.00 17.10 -8.87
C ALA A 227 4.44 16.73 -9.19
N THR A 228 5.38 17.66 -9.07
CA THR A 228 6.79 17.37 -9.26
C THR A 228 7.59 17.43 -7.97
N TYR A 229 8.55 16.54 -7.84
CA TYR A 229 9.46 16.52 -6.69
C TYR A 229 10.75 17.29 -7.01
N GLY A 230 10.65 18.59 -6.94
CA GLY A 230 11.75 19.52 -7.24
C GLY A 230 11.35 20.78 -8.02
N GLY A 231 10.16 20.82 -8.61
CA GLY A 231 9.68 21.96 -9.40
C GLY A 231 8.27 22.46 -9.05
N GLY A 232 7.68 21.98 -7.94
CA GLY A 232 6.35 22.40 -7.52
C GLY A 232 5.24 21.81 -8.39
N LEU A 233 4.16 22.58 -8.58
CA LEU A 233 3.01 22.21 -9.40
C LEU A 233 3.17 22.62 -10.87
N ASN A 234 2.58 21.82 -11.74
CA ASN A 234 2.30 22.18 -13.13
C ASN A 234 0.81 21.97 -13.43
N LEU A 235 0.24 22.86 -14.22
CA LEU A 235 -1.06 22.71 -14.84
C LEU A 235 -0.86 22.44 -16.32
N ILE A 236 -1.47 21.39 -16.87
CA ILE A 236 -1.42 21.09 -18.31
C ILE A 236 -2.44 21.97 -19.03
N GLU A 237 -1.98 22.66 -20.05
CA GLU A 237 -2.83 23.42 -20.96
C GLU A 237 -2.70 22.86 -22.38
N THR A 238 -3.86 22.67 -23.03
CA THR A 238 -3.91 22.22 -24.43
C THR A 238 -4.07 23.44 -25.32
N MET A 239 -3.14 23.63 -26.23
CA MET A 239 -3.15 24.71 -27.21
C MET A 239 -4.12 24.41 -28.35
N PRO A 240 -4.56 25.43 -29.13
CA PRO A 240 -5.50 25.19 -30.26
C PRO A 240 -4.99 24.23 -31.33
N ASP A 241 -3.68 24.07 -31.48
CA ASP A 241 -3.05 23.11 -32.40
C ASP A 241 -2.94 21.69 -31.80
N GLY A 242 -3.45 21.46 -30.58
CA GLY A 242 -3.38 20.19 -29.86
C GLY A 242 -2.07 19.94 -29.12
N THR A 243 -1.10 20.85 -29.18
CA THR A 243 0.13 20.75 -28.39
C THR A 243 -0.15 21.03 -26.92
N LEU A 244 0.66 20.42 -26.04
CA LEU A 244 0.55 20.61 -24.61
C LEU A 244 1.66 21.52 -24.11
N ARG A 245 1.31 22.48 -23.24
CA ARG A 245 2.26 23.28 -22.47
C ARG A 245 1.99 23.14 -20.98
N PHE A 246 3.03 23.40 -20.19
CA PHE A 246 2.98 23.24 -18.73
C PHE A 246 3.07 24.61 -18.07
N ILE A 247 2.00 24.98 -17.38
CA ILE A 247 1.91 26.22 -16.62
C ILE A 247 2.47 25.94 -15.22
N ASN A 248 3.52 26.65 -14.82
CA ASN A 248 4.22 26.45 -13.55
C ASN A 248 4.85 27.77 -13.05
N HIS A 249 5.62 27.72 -11.95
CA HIS A 249 6.26 28.90 -11.35
C HIS A 249 7.22 29.67 -12.29
N ARG A 250 7.71 29.00 -13.35
CA ARG A 250 8.62 29.63 -14.34
C ARG A 250 7.89 30.54 -15.30
N ASN A 251 6.55 30.38 -15.42
CA ASN A 251 5.72 31.16 -16.32
C ASN A 251 4.50 31.80 -15.64
N LEU A 252 3.33 31.22 -15.67
CA LEU A 252 2.08 31.87 -15.25
C LEU A 252 1.65 31.56 -13.80
N LEU A 253 2.19 30.53 -13.12
CA LEU A 253 1.94 30.32 -11.69
C LEU A 253 2.86 31.20 -10.81
N LYS A 254 2.84 32.50 -11.03
CA LYS A 254 3.75 33.45 -10.39
C LYS A 254 3.64 33.52 -8.87
N ARG A 255 2.43 33.26 -8.32
CA ARG A 255 2.18 33.29 -6.87
C ARG A 255 2.49 31.95 -6.18
N TYR A 256 2.90 30.91 -6.94
CA TYR A 256 3.28 29.62 -6.34
C TYR A 256 4.51 29.79 -5.45
N PRO A 257 4.44 29.41 -4.15
CA PRO A 257 5.53 29.64 -3.20
C PRO A 257 6.67 28.61 -3.34
N ILE A 258 7.32 28.62 -4.50
CA ILE A 258 8.31 27.60 -4.92
C ILE A 258 9.50 27.48 -3.98
N SER A 259 9.90 28.53 -3.29
CA SER A 259 11.07 28.53 -2.38
C SER A 259 10.97 27.48 -1.27
N HIS A 260 9.75 27.14 -0.85
CA HIS A 260 9.50 26.18 0.24
C HIS A 260 8.77 24.93 -0.27
N PHE A 261 7.80 25.08 -1.16
CA PHE A 261 6.88 24.03 -1.59
C PHE A 261 7.28 23.39 -2.94
N TYR A 262 8.59 23.24 -3.19
CA TYR A 262 9.10 22.70 -4.47
C TYR A 262 8.97 21.18 -4.58
N LYS A 263 8.80 20.44 -3.48
CA LYS A 263 8.64 18.96 -3.46
C LYS A 263 7.21 18.58 -3.20
N VAL A 264 6.44 18.38 -4.27
CA VAL A 264 5.03 17.99 -4.21
C VAL A 264 4.92 16.47 -4.31
N ARG A 265 4.05 15.88 -3.48
CA ARG A 265 3.84 14.42 -3.41
C ARG A 265 2.49 13.99 -3.95
N HIS A 266 1.41 14.67 -3.55
CA HIS A 266 0.03 14.27 -3.86
C HIS A 266 -0.85 15.49 -4.06
N ILE A 267 -1.93 15.33 -4.83
CA ILE A 267 -2.94 16.35 -5.10
C ILE A 267 -4.31 15.71 -4.98
N THR A 268 -5.25 16.38 -4.34
CA THR A 268 -6.66 15.97 -4.29
C THR A 268 -7.57 17.19 -4.28
N GLU A 269 -8.85 16.99 -4.54
CA GLU A 269 -9.89 18.02 -4.46
C GLU A 269 -10.94 17.59 -3.44
N ASP A 270 -11.43 18.54 -2.66
CA ASP A 270 -12.55 18.30 -1.75
C ASP A 270 -13.91 18.66 -2.39
N ASN A 271 -14.99 18.30 -1.71
CA ASN A 271 -16.36 18.55 -2.15
C ASN A 271 -16.77 20.03 -2.17
N GLN A 272 -15.89 20.94 -1.71
CA GLN A 272 -16.08 22.41 -1.78
C GLN A 272 -15.29 23.05 -2.91
N GLY A 273 -14.65 22.25 -3.77
CA GLY A 273 -13.82 22.72 -4.88
C GLY A 273 -12.53 23.37 -4.42
N ARG A 274 -11.92 22.86 -3.35
CA ARG A 274 -10.59 23.27 -2.91
C ARG A 274 -9.59 22.18 -3.30
N ILE A 275 -8.52 22.59 -3.96
CA ILE A 275 -7.39 21.71 -4.28
C ILE A 275 -6.44 21.68 -3.08
N TRP A 276 -6.08 20.49 -2.67
CA TRP A 276 -5.15 20.20 -1.59
C TRP A 276 -3.88 19.58 -2.14
N VAL A 277 -2.75 20.11 -1.77
CA VAL A 277 -1.45 19.71 -2.28
C VAL A 277 -0.54 19.33 -1.14
N SER A 278 -0.16 18.06 -1.07
CA SER A 278 0.81 17.54 -0.11
C SER A 278 2.23 17.83 -0.52
N THR A 279 3.03 18.37 0.38
CA THR A 279 4.43 18.67 0.13
C THR A 279 5.32 18.25 1.29
N THR A 280 6.64 18.34 1.12
CA THR A 280 7.60 18.12 2.22
C THR A 280 7.71 19.33 3.18
N ALA A 281 6.98 20.41 2.93
CA ALA A 281 7.00 21.64 3.71
C ALA A 281 5.63 22.01 4.30
N GLY A 282 4.68 21.09 4.27
CA GLY A 282 3.30 21.29 4.70
C GLY A 282 2.32 21.05 3.57
N ILE A 283 1.14 21.65 3.70
CA ILE A 283 0.04 21.56 2.75
C ILE A 283 -0.14 22.91 2.07
N LEU A 284 -0.36 22.92 0.76
CA LEU A 284 -0.92 24.06 0.06
C LEU A 284 -2.37 23.80 -0.29
N GLN A 285 -3.18 24.86 -0.22
CA GLN A 285 -4.58 24.84 -0.61
C GLN A 285 -4.90 26.00 -1.52
N PHE A 286 -5.76 25.79 -2.52
CA PHE A 286 -6.32 26.86 -3.35
C PHE A 286 -7.69 26.45 -3.89
N LYS A 287 -8.48 27.42 -4.37
CA LYS A 287 -9.80 27.14 -4.96
C LYS A 287 -9.66 26.73 -6.43
N VAL A 288 -10.45 25.74 -6.83
CA VAL A 288 -10.55 25.31 -8.23
C VAL A 288 -11.16 26.39 -9.16
N SER A 289 -11.88 27.36 -8.57
CA SER A 289 -12.53 28.45 -9.28
C SER A 289 -11.59 29.66 -9.46
N PHE A 290 -10.71 29.59 -10.45
CA PHE A 290 -9.89 30.74 -10.90
C PHE A 290 -10.12 30.99 -12.40
N HIS A 291 -9.93 32.24 -12.86
CA HIS A 291 -10.08 32.60 -14.28
C HIS A 291 -8.78 32.38 -15.03
N CYS A 292 -7.67 32.76 -14.43
CA CYS A 292 -6.35 32.54 -15.01
C CYS A 292 -5.36 32.07 -13.94
N PRO A 293 -4.31 31.31 -14.32
CA PRO A 293 -3.34 30.74 -13.39
C PRO A 293 -2.62 31.76 -12.50
N GLU A 294 -2.43 32.99 -12.96
CA GLU A 294 -1.79 34.08 -12.23
C GLU A 294 -2.57 34.54 -11.00
N GLU A 295 -3.89 34.31 -10.99
CA GLU A 295 -4.79 34.73 -9.90
C GLU A 295 -4.89 33.72 -8.79
N ILE A 296 -4.33 32.51 -8.96
CA ILE A 296 -4.41 31.48 -7.95
C ILE A 296 -3.79 31.94 -6.64
N ASP A 297 -4.59 31.97 -5.60
CA ASP A 297 -4.20 32.31 -4.25
C ASP A 297 -3.89 31.05 -3.44
N PHE A 298 -2.61 30.86 -3.12
CA PHE A 298 -2.12 29.69 -2.41
C PHE A 298 -2.05 29.95 -0.91
N HIS A 299 -2.76 29.13 -0.13
CA HIS A 299 -2.73 29.17 1.33
C HIS A 299 -1.95 27.97 1.86
N SER A 300 -1.07 28.21 2.83
CA SER A 300 -0.25 27.15 3.44
C SER A 300 -0.78 26.76 4.81
N ILE A 301 -0.71 25.45 5.09
CA ILE A 301 -1.02 24.86 6.40
C ILE A 301 0.22 24.07 6.80
N CYS A 302 0.86 24.51 7.88
CA CYS A 302 2.14 23.98 8.33
C CYS A 302 2.10 23.63 9.82
N ARG A 303 3.09 22.86 10.24
CA ARG A 303 3.35 22.65 11.65
C ARG A 303 3.83 23.94 12.28
N GLU A 304 3.24 24.29 13.42
CA GLU A 304 3.63 25.43 14.25
C GLU A 304 4.29 24.90 15.53
N GLN A 305 5.46 25.43 15.84
CA GLN A 305 6.20 25.00 17.04
C GLN A 305 5.41 25.38 18.30
N GLY A 306 5.18 24.40 19.18
CA GLY A 306 4.42 24.61 20.44
C GLY A 306 2.90 24.58 20.27
N ASN A 307 2.37 24.57 19.04
CA ASN A 307 0.93 24.43 18.79
C ASN A 307 0.55 22.96 18.55
N VAL A 308 -0.04 22.32 19.55
CA VAL A 308 -0.49 20.91 19.49
C VAL A 308 -1.65 20.68 18.51
N ASN A 309 -2.32 21.75 18.11
CA ASN A 309 -3.44 21.73 17.18
C ASN A 309 -3.01 22.08 15.73
N SER A 310 -1.71 22.17 15.47
CA SER A 310 -1.16 22.28 14.11
C SER A 310 -0.79 20.92 13.54
N LEU A 311 -0.34 20.83 12.29
CA LEU A 311 0.17 19.58 11.68
C LEU A 311 1.24 18.94 12.57
N SER A 312 1.18 17.62 12.72
CA SER A 312 2.18 16.87 13.49
C SER A 312 3.58 16.90 12.86
N ASN A 313 3.65 16.98 11.52
CA ASN A 313 4.89 17.10 10.75
C ASN A 313 4.62 17.78 9.39
N ASN A 314 5.59 18.52 8.86
CA ASN A 314 5.48 19.19 7.57
C ASN A 314 5.72 18.27 6.36
N ASP A 315 6.34 17.11 6.52
CA ASP A 315 6.51 16.15 5.43
C ASP A 315 5.20 15.37 5.23
N VAL A 316 4.27 15.96 4.45
CA VAL A 316 2.95 15.40 4.18
C VAL A 316 3.03 14.46 2.98
N GLN A 317 2.67 13.19 3.19
CA GLN A 317 2.75 12.15 2.16
C GLN A 317 1.52 12.17 1.25
N MET A 318 0.33 12.26 1.84
CA MET A 318 -0.94 12.19 1.12
C MET A 318 -2.03 12.91 1.91
N ILE A 319 -3.04 13.42 1.22
CA ILE A 319 -4.28 13.96 1.79
C ILE A 319 -5.44 13.18 1.18
N GLN A 320 -6.39 12.80 2.03
CA GLN A 320 -7.66 12.21 1.65
C GLN A 320 -8.79 13.16 2.07
N CYS A 321 -9.55 13.63 1.09
CA CYS A 321 -10.82 14.27 1.32
C CYS A 321 -11.90 13.19 1.24
N MET A 322 -12.55 12.91 2.36
CA MET A 322 -13.56 11.86 2.45
C MET A 322 -14.92 12.30 1.89
N ASP A 323 -15.74 11.35 1.48
CA ASP A 323 -17.09 11.60 0.96
C ASP A 323 -17.96 12.37 1.96
N ASN A 324 -17.76 12.15 3.27
CA ASN A 324 -18.46 12.86 4.34
C ASN A 324 -17.93 14.26 4.64
N GLY A 325 -16.94 14.73 3.89
CA GLY A 325 -16.31 16.05 4.02
C GLY A 325 -15.19 16.14 5.04
N LYS A 326 -14.87 15.09 5.79
CA LYS A 326 -13.68 15.06 6.66
C LYS A 326 -12.42 15.04 5.81
N ILE A 327 -11.35 15.64 6.32
CA ILE A 327 -10.07 15.75 5.63
C ILE A 327 -8.99 15.17 6.52
N PHE A 328 -8.26 14.22 5.97
CA PHE A 328 -7.15 13.56 6.65
C PHE A 328 -5.85 13.75 5.87
N ALA A 329 -4.77 13.96 6.61
CA ALA A 329 -3.42 14.03 6.07
C ALA A 329 -2.52 13.03 6.79
N ILE A 330 -1.73 12.28 6.04
CA ILE A 330 -0.68 11.43 6.60
C ILE A 330 0.67 12.11 6.46
N THR A 331 1.47 12.04 7.52
CA THR A 331 2.77 12.69 7.57
C THR A 331 3.88 11.68 7.86
N TYR A 332 5.08 11.95 7.39
CA TYR A 332 6.23 11.08 7.64
C TYR A 332 6.70 11.21 9.09
N GLY A 333 6.45 10.17 9.88
CA GLY A 333 6.81 10.14 11.31
C GLY A 333 5.93 10.97 12.23
N GLY A 334 4.79 11.50 11.75
CA GLY A 334 3.82 12.24 12.57
C GLY A 334 2.42 11.63 12.58
N GLY A 335 2.25 10.44 12.00
CA GLY A 335 0.98 9.71 12.01
C GLY A 335 -0.08 10.28 11.09
N LEU A 336 -1.36 10.07 11.47
CA LEU A 336 -2.56 10.56 10.80
C LEU A 336 -3.02 11.86 11.43
N ASN A 337 -3.35 12.87 10.62
CA ASN A 337 -3.90 14.15 11.06
C ASN A 337 -5.30 14.34 10.47
N GLU A 338 -6.30 14.64 11.32
CA GLU A 338 -7.61 15.12 10.91
C GLU A 338 -7.58 16.65 10.90
N LEU A 339 -7.97 17.26 9.77
CA LEU A 339 -8.00 18.70 9.59
C LEU A 339 -9.45 19.21 9.69
N SER A 340 -9.73 19.99 10.72
CA SER A 340 -11.04 20.61 10.93
C SER A 340 -10.97 22.10 10.63
N PRO A 341 -11.86 22.68 9.80
CA PRO A 341 -11.83 24.10 9.48
C PRO A 341 -12.21 24.94 10.71
N MET A 342 -11.41 25.96 10.98
CA MET A 342 -11.66 26.97 12.04
C MET A 342 -12.04 28.34 11.47
N GLY A 343 -11.93 28.51 10.17
CA GLY A 343 -12.20 29.73 9.42
C GLY A 343 -11.93 29.55 7.93
N LEU A 344 -11.81 30.66 7.20
CA LEU A 344 -11.70 30.59 5.74
C LEU A 344 -10.45 29.83 5.25
N HIS A 345 -9.32 29.98 5.95
CA HIS A 345 -8.01 29.40 5.57
C HIS A 345 -7.25 28.83 6.78
N SER A 346 -7.90 28.71 7.93
CA SER A 346 -7.30 28.17 9.15
C SER A 346 -7.90 26.82 9.50
N TYR A 347 -7.07 25.90 9.99
CA TYR A 347 -7.44 24.56 10.34
C TYR A 347 -6.86 24.17 11.69
N GLN A 348 -7.66 23.47 12.47
CA GLN A 348 -7.19 22.76 13.64
C GLN A 348 -6.87 21.33 13.21
N CYS A 349 -5.72 20.83 13.62
CA CYS A 349 -5.28 19.47 13.34
C CYS A 349 -5.34 18.62 14.61
N LYS A 350 -6.01 17.48 14.53
CA LYS A 350 -5.97 16.44 15.55
C LYS A 350 -5.12 15.29 15.05
N SER A 351 -4.04 14.99 15.75
CA SER A 351 -3.12 13.93 15.32
C SER A 351 -3.37 12.61 16.05
N PHE A 352 -3.28 11.51 15.31
CA PHE A 352 -3.31 10.14 15.80
C PHE A 352 -1.95 9.50 15.54
N THR A 353 -1.31 9.03 16.60
CA THR A 353 0.05 8.50 16.60
C THR A 353 0.12 7.17 17.34
N GLN A 354 1.30 6.61 17.50
CA GLN A 354 1.51 5.44 18.36
C GLN A 354 0.99 5.65 19.79
N LYS A 355 0.99 6.88 20.31
CA LYS A 355 0.40 7.21 21.62
C LYS A 355 -1.12 7.01 21.66
N ASN A 356 -1.77 7.07 20.51
CA ASN A 356 -3.22 6.85 20.36
C ASN A 356 -3.53 5.44 19.84
N GLY A 357 -2.52 4.56 19.72
CA GLY A 357 -2.69 3.18 19.30
C GLY A 357 -2.30 2.88 17.84
N LEU A 358 -1.76 3.80 17.03
CA LEU A 358 -1.16 3.40 15.75
C LEU A 358 0.04 2.48 15.97
N ILE A 359 0.21 1.48 15.10
CA ILE A 359 1.38 0.59 15.16
C ILE A 359 2.66 1.27 14.67
N SER A 360 2.54 2.34 13.89
CA SER A 360 3.67 3.16 13.42
C SER A 360 3.21 4.56 13.07
N ASP A 361 4.03 5.56 13.38
CA ASP A 361 3.83 6.95 12.96
C ASP A 361 4.26 7.21 11.52
N ILE A 362 4.89 6.22 10.87
CA ILE A 362 5.22 6.26 9.45
C ILE A 362 4.08 5.62 8.68
N ILE A 363 3.34 6.43 7.93
CA ILE A 363 2.22 6.00 7.08
C ILE A 363 2.58 6.34 5.64
N TYR A 364 2.52 5.34 4.75
CA TYR A 364 2.91 5.48 3.34
C TYR A 364 1.76 5.85 2.43
N SER A 365 0.58 5.29 2.68
CA SER A 365 -0.63 5.58 1.91
C SER A 365 -1.89 5.36 2.72
N MET A 366 -2.99 5.94 2.29
CA MET A 366 -4.32 5.72 2.87
C MET A 366 -5.37 5.65 1.76
N HIS A 367 -6.46 4.95 2.05
CA HIS A 367 -7.59 4.82 1.16
C HIS A 367 -8.89 4.74 1.96
N GLU A 368 -9.92 5.43 1.50
CA GLU A 368 -11.27 5.38 2.06
C GLU A 368 -12.02 4.16 1.51
N ASP A 369 -12.63 3.37 2.41
CA ASP A 369 -13.50 2.28 2.00
C ASP A 369 -14.96 2.76 1.81
N LYS A 370 -15.80 1.90 1.22
CA LYS A 370 -17.22 2.21 0.97
C LYS A 370 -18.04 2.46 2.25
N GLN A 371 -17.51 2.15 3.42
CA GLN A 371 -18.12 2.38 4.73
C GLN A 371 -17.64 3.67 5.38
N GLY A 372 -16.78 4.46 4.70
CA GLY A 372 -16.20 5.70 5.21
C GLY A 372 -15.12 5.48 6.27
N ASN A 373 -14.40 4.36 6.22
CA ASN A 373 -13.23 4.13 7.05
C ASN A 373 -11.95 4.33 6.24
N LEU A 374 -10.86 4.69 6.90
CA LEU A 374 -9.55 4.81 6.27
C LEU A 374 -8.72 3.55 6.50
N TRP A 375 -8.18 3.00 5.42
CA TRP A 375 -7.19 1.96 5.45
C TRP A 375 -5.81 2.59 5.31
N LEU A 376 -4.93 2.35 6.28
CA LEU A 376 -3.63 2.97 6.39
C LEU A 376 -2.54 1.92 6.19
N VAL A 377 -1.67 2.12 5.21
CA VAL A 377 -0.46 1.31 5.02
C VAL A 377 0.65 1.96 5.81
N THR A 378 1.11 1.30 6.86
CA THR A 378 2.11 1.84 7.79
C THR A 378 3.41 1.04 7.77
N GLY A 379 4.46 1.57 8.40
CA GLY A 379 5.72 0.85 8.59
C GLY A 379 5.60 -0.42 9.46
N GLY A 380 4.53 -0.55 10.24
CA GLY A 380 4.25 -1.72 11.09
C GLY A 380 3.17 -2.65 10.55
N GLY A 381 2.54 -2.35 9.41
CA GLY A 381 1.47 -3.15 8.81
C GLY A 381 0.25 -2.35 8.40
N LEU A 382 -0.86 -3.05 8.11
CA LEU A 382 -2.12 -2.45 7.69
C LEU A 382 -3.00 -2.11 8.90
N VAL A 383 -3.54 -0.91 8.92
CA VAL A 383 -4.42 -0.41 9.98
C VAL A 383 -5.73 0.06 9.37
N LYS A 384 -6.85 -0.24 10.02
CA LYS A 384 -8.16 0.34 9.72
C LYS A 384 -8.48 1.40 10.76
N PHE A 385 -8.68 2.63 10.30
CA PHE A 385 -9.14 3.74 11.13
C PHE A 385 -10.63 3.96 10.87
N VAL A 386 -11.46 3.73 11.89
CA VAL A 386 -12.90 3.94 11.83
C VAL A 386 -13.17 5.43 12.11
N ALA A 387 -13.31 6.21 11.05
CA ALA A 387 -13.36 7.67 11.11
C ALA A 387 -14.59 8.22 11.88
N SER A 388 -15.71 7.48 11.93
CA SER A 388 -16.91 7.85 12.67
C SER A 388 -16.76 7.71 14.19
N ALA A 389 -15.92 6.77 14.65
CA ALA A 389 -15.69 6.47 16.06
C ALA A 389 -14.29 6.87 16.53
N GLU A 390 -13.43 7.35 15.62
CA GLU A 390 -12.02 7.64 15.85
C GLU A 390 -11.25 6.44 16.44
N GLN A 391 -11.64 5.24 16.04
CA GLN A 391 -11.08 3.99 16.55
C GLN A 391 -10.08 3.38 15.56
N ILE A 392 -8.97 2.91 16.12
CA ILE A 392 -7.94 2.17 15.39
C ILE A 392 -8.26 0.69 15.53
N GLN A 393 -8.37 -0.01 14.41
CA GLN A 393 -8.54 -1.45 14.34
C GLN A 393 -7.36 -2.06 13.58
N TYR A 394 -6.93 -3.23 14.02
CA TYR A 394 -5.83 -3.97 13.41
C TYR A 394 -6.38 -5.18 12.66
N PRO A 395 -6.86 -5.02 11.42
CA PRO A 395 -7.28 -6.17 10.62
C PRO A 395 -6.10 -7.06 10.29
N SER A 396 -4.90 -6.54 10.50
CA SER A 396 -3.62 -7.18 10.27
C SER A 396 -2.84 -7.50 11.53
N GLU A 397 -3.43 -7.50 12.73
CA GLU A 397 -2.75 -8.19 13.86
C GLU A 397 -2.27 -9.56 13.44
N HIS A 398 -2.63 -9.91 12.27
CA HIS A 398 -2.56 -11.22 11.68
C HIS A 398 -2.05 -11.27 10.25
N ILE A 399 -1.79 -10.17 9.57
CA ILE A 399 -0.90 -10.25 8.44
C ILE A 399 0.49 -10.37 9.06
N ALA A 400 0.93 -11.61 9.20
CA ALA A 400 2.24 -11.95 9.74
C ALA A 400 3.37 -11.45 8.81
N PHE A 401 3.50 -10.13 8.66
CA PHE A 401 4.78 -9.50 8.35
C PHE A 401 5.69 -9.54 9.59
N ASN A 402 5.18 -9.97 10.72
CA ASN A 402 5.88 -10.10 11.98
C ASN A 402 5.92 -11.56 12.42
N MET A 403 6.71 -12.37 11.73
CA MET A 403 7.56 -13.24 12.50
C MET A 403 8.64 -12.34 13.11
N HIS A 404 8.31 -11.59 14.13
CA HIS A 404 9.30 -11.12 15.05
C HIS A 404 9.88 -12.35 15.73
N PHE A 405 11.02 -12.80 15.23
CA PHE A 405 11.97 -13.48 16.06
C PHE A 405 12.40 -12.42 17.09
N SER A 406 11.77 -12.38 18.24
CA SER A 406 12.37 -11.74 19.38
C SER A 406 13.61 -12.57 19.69
N GLU A 407 14.76 -12.19 19.13
CA GLU A 407 16.04 -12.58 19.69
C GLU A 407 16.01 -12.06 21.11
N GLY A 408 15.86 -12.95 22.04
CA GLY A 408 15.95 -12.65 23.45
C GLY A 408 17.34 -12.07 23.67
N VAL A 409 17.36 -10.82 24.13
CA VAL A 409 18.55 -10.22 24.71
C VAL A 409 18.98 -11.12 25.85
N GLY A 410 20.12 -11.82 25.66
CA GLY A 410 20.81 -12.60 26.69
C GLY A 410 21.53 -11.70 27.66
#